data_6a5b4e1d2641115922affa9faa66fca1
#
_entry.id   6a5b4e1d2641115922affa9faa66fca1
#
_cell.length_a   1.000
_cell.length_b   1.000
_cell.length_c   1.000
_cell.angle_alpha   90.00
_cell.angle_beta   90.00
_cell.angle_gamma   90.00
#
_symmetry.space_group_name_H-M   'P 1'
#
loop_
_entity.id
_entity.type
_entity.pdbx_description
1 polymer ?
#
loop_
_entity_poly.entity_id
_entity_poly.type
_entity_poly.pdbx_seq_one_letter_code
_entity_poly.pdbx_strand_id
1 'polypeptide(L)'
;TKEGEFVYACHSFHYQIPSEEYIEAMEDSIIMSIKKETWLMLLKNNHKLALFTISELMANIAEFSTQTYVLRLMTGEKKYEYLKTHKSDILERISQKHLASFLGIDTTYLSKIINNYKNSEEPKTTK
;
A
#
# COMPACT_ATOMS: atom_id res chain seq x y z
N THR A 1 2.63 0.24 -2.53
CA THR A 1 3.16 -0.47 -3.72
C THR A 1 4.60 -0.83 -3.47
N LYS A 2 5.01 -2.00 -3.86
CA LYS A 2 6.36 -2.54 -3.78
C LYS A 2 6.81 -3.14 -5.12
N GLU A 3 7.97 -3.76 -5.12
CA GLU A 3 8.55 -4.37 -6.33
C GLU A 3 7.60 -5.39 -6.96
N GLY A 4 7.53 -5.36 -8.29
CA GLY A 4 6.69 -6.26 -9.08
C GLY A 4 5.22 -5.85 -9.14
N GLU A 5 4.81 -4.78 -8.46
CA GLU A 5 3.45 -4.27 -8.47
C GLU A 5 3.28 -3.11 -9.46
N PHE A 6 2.05 -2.94 -9.96
CA PHE A 6 1.69 -1.77 -10.76
C PHE A 6 1.38 -0.58 -9.86
N VAL A 7 1.85 0.60 -10.29
CA VAL A 7 1.51 1.87 -9.65
C VAL A 7 1.03 2.87 -10.69
N TYR A 8 -0.10 3.51 -10.45
CA TYR A 8 -0.64 4.54 -11.32
C TYR A 8 -1.73 5.35 -10.60
N ALA A 9 -1.86 6.64 -10.95
CA ALA A 9 -2.97 7.47 -10.52
C ALA A 9 -4.24 7.03 -11.26
N CYS A 10 -5.03 6.20 -10.62
CA CYS A 10 -6.15 5.45 -11.22
C CYS A 10 -7.11 6.34 -12.01
N HIS A 11 -7.56 7.42 -11.38
CA HIS A 11 -8.50 8.37 -11.96
C HIS A 11 -7.92 9.08 -13.19
N SER A 12 -6.70 9.63 -13.06
CA SER A 12 -6.00 10.31 -14.15
C SER A 12 -5.70 9.34 -15.30
N PHE A 13 -5.21 8.13 -15.00
CA PHE A 13 -4.92 7.15 -16.02
C PHE A 13 -6.18 6.70 -16.79
N HIS A 14 -7.30 6.51 -16.09
CA HIS A 14 -8.54 6.07 -16.71
C HIS A 14 -9.17 7.16 -17.58
N TYR A 15 -9.34 8.37 -17.02
CA TYR A 15 -10.04 9.48 -17.69
C TYR A 15 -9.13 10.37 -18.55
N GLN A 16 -7.81 10.15 -18.50
CA GLN A 16 -6.81 10.95 -19.24
C GLN A 16 -6.89 12.44 -18.92
N ILE A 17 -7.05 12.77 -17.66
CA ILE A 17 -7.06 14.14 -17.11
C ILE A 17 -5.82 14.35 -16.22
N PRO A 18 -5.42 15.59 -15.95
CA PRO A 18 -4.34 15.89 -15.00
C PRO A 18 -4.58 15.22 -13.64
N SER A 19 -3.51 14.67 -13.04
CA SER A 19 -3.58 14.05 -11.73
C SER A 19 -3.48 15.09 -10.63
N GLU A 20 -4.27 14.92 -9.57
CA GLU A 20 -4.11 15.61 -8.29
C GLU A 20 -3.16 14.87 -7.35
N GLU A 21 -2.72 13.67 -7.75
CA GLU A 21 -1.83 12.79 -7.00
C GLU A 21 -0.46 12.74 -7.67
N TYR A 22 0.59 12.54 -6.89
CA TYR A 22 1.91 12.18 -7.40
C TYR A 22 2.35 10.86 -6.79
N ILE A 23 3.21 10.19 -7.54
CA ILE A 23 3.84 8.94 -7.15
C ILE A 23 5.26 9.28 -6.74
N GLU A 24 5.63 8.96 -5.52
CA GLU A 24 6.95 9.23 -4.95
C GLU A 24 7.67 7.90 -4.67
N ALA A 25 8.93 7.78 -5.13
CA ALA A 25 9.79 6.68 -4.75
C ALA A 25 10.34 6.94 -3.35
N MET A 26 10.12 6.00 -2.43
CA MET A 26 10.56 6.11 -1.03
C MET A 26 12.02 5.70 -0.84
N GLU A 27 12.63 5.09 -1.85
CA GLU A 27 14.01 4.62 -1.90
C GLU A 27 14.49 4.54 -3.35
N ASP A 28 15.78 4.31 -3.57
CA ASP A 28 16.35 4.17 -4.91
C ASP A 28 15.64 3.04 -5.67
N SER A 29 15.04 3.38 -6.81
CA SER A 29 14.13 2.49 -7.53
C SER A 29 14.34 2.51 -9.02
N ILE A 30 14.15 1.38 -9.67
CA ILE A 30 14.07 1.25 -11.13
C ILE A 30 12.61 1.10 -11.51
N ILE A 31 12.09 2.05 -12.29
CA ILE A 31 10.69 2.09 -12.71
C ILE A 31 10.60 1.88 -14.23
N MET A 32 9.77 0.93 -14.65
CA MET A 32 9.36 0.79 -16.04
C MET A 32 8.01 1.45 -16.24
N SER A 33 7.89 2.31 -17.24
CA SER A 33 6.63 2.99 -17.54
C SER A 33 6.10 2.57 -18.91
N ILE A 34 4.78 2.56 -19.05
CA ILE A 34 4.10 2.27 -20.30
C ILE A 34 2.95 3.27 -20.50
N LYS A 35 2.77 3.74 -21.73
CA LYS A 35 1.66 4.60 -22.09
C LYS A 35 0.35 3.80 -22.17
N LYS A 36 -0.77 4.43 -21.83
CA LYS A 36 -2.10 3.79 -21.88
C LYS A 36 -2.41 3.17 -23.24
N GLU A 37 -2.14 3.87 -24.33
CA GLU A 37 -2.43 3.38 -25.68
C GLU A 37 -1.64 2.10 -25.98
N THR A 38 -0.36 2.08 -25.61
CA THR A 38 0.51 0.89 -25.77
C THR A 38 0.01 -0.26 -24.90
N TRP A 39 -0.37 0.03 -23.65
CA TRP A 39 -0.93 -0.97 -22.76
C TRP A 39 -2.20 -1.60 -23.32
N LEU A 40 -3.15 -0.78 -23.76
CA LEU A 40 -4.40 -1.26 -24.36
C LEU A 40 -4.18 -2.07 -25.63
N MET A 41 -3.21 -1.67 -26.46
CA MET A 41 -2.82 -2.44 -27.64
C MET A 41 -2.26 -3.82 -27.27
N LEU A 42 -1.42 -3.90 -26.25
CA LEU A 42 -0.87 -5.18 -25.76
C LEU A 42 -1.98 -6.08 -25.21
N LEU A 43 -2.92 -5.55 -24.42
CA LEU A 43 -4.07 -6.31 -23.90
C LEU A 43 -4.96 -6.85 -25.03
N LYS A 44 -5.20 -6.04 -26.05
CA LYS A 44 -6.02 -6.44 -27.21
C LYS A 44 -5.39 -7.59 -27.99
N ASN A 45 -4.07 -7.63 -28.10
CA ASN A 45 -3.33 -8.59 -28.92
C ASN A 45 -2.78 -9.78 -28.11
N ASN A 46 -2.91 -9.79 -26.80
CA ASN A 46 -2.40 -10.84 -25.93
C ASN A 46 -3.42 -11.25 -24.87
N HIS A 47 -4.16 -12.31 -25.19
CA HIS A 47 -5.21 -12.82 -24.31
C HIS A 47 -4.70 -13.25 -22.92
N LYS A 48 -3.50 -13.86 -22.86
CA LYS A 48 -2.90 -14.25 -21.57
C LYS A 48 -2.60 -13.04 -20.70
N LEU A 49 -2.04 -11.96 -21.30
CA LEU A 49 -1.78 -10.71 -20.61
C LEU A 49 -3.09 -10.05 -20.14
N ALA A 50 -4.13 -10.09 -20.95
CA ALA A 50 -5.45 -9.56 -20.57
C ALA A 50 -6.03 -10.31 -19.36
N LEU A 51 -6.00 -11.64 -19.36
CA LEU A 51 -6.46 -12.45 -18.22
C LEU A 51 -5.62 -12.20 -16.95
N PHE A 52 -4.31 -12.13 -17.10
CA PHE A 52 -3.42 -11.77 -15.99
C PHE A 52 -3.79 -10.39 -15.41
N THR A 53 -3.96 -9.38 -16.28
CA THR A 53 -4.33 -8.03 -15.85
C THR A 53 -5.67 -8.00 -15.12
N ILE A 54 -6.67 -8.77 -15.59
CA ILE A 54 -7.97 -8.89 -14.93
C ILE A 54 -7.78 -9.49 -13.51
N SER A 55 -7.00 -10.56 -13.40
CA SER A 55 -6.70 -11.18 -12.10
C SER A 55 -6.06 -10.20 -11.12
N GLU A 56 -5.04 -9.45 -11.57
CA GLU A 56 -4.38 -8.42 -10.78
C GLU A 56 -5.34 -7.29 -10.36
N LEU A 57 -6.20 -6.82 -11.27
CA LEU A 57 -7.20 -5.80 -10.94
C LEU A 57 -8.20 -6.29 -9.91
N MET A 58 -8.66 -7.55 -10.01
CA MET A 58 -9.56 -8.13 -9.01
C MET A 58 -8.90 -8.24 -7.63
N ALA A 59 -7.64 -8.68 -7.57
CA ALA A 59 -6.86 -8.74 -6.34
C ALA A 59 -6.68 -7.33 -5.72
N ASN A 60 -6.35 -6.34 -6.53
CA ASN A 60 -6.21 -4.96 -6.09
C ASN A 60 -7.54 -4.39 -5.55
N ILE A 61 -8.67 -4.65 -6.20
CA ILE A 61 -10.00 -4.23 -5.73
C ILE A 61 -10.30 -4.84 -4.36
N ALA A 62 -10.02 -6.14 -4.18
CA ALA A 62 -10.22 -6.82 -2.90
C ALA A 62 -9.33 -6.21 -1.80
N GLU A 63 -8.08 -5.90 -2.11
CA GLU A 63 -7.16 -5.23 -1.20
C GLU A 63 -7.64 -3.82 -0.84
N PHE A 64 -8.04 -3.00 -1.81
CA PHE A 64 -8.63 -1.68 -1.57
C PHE A 64 -9.86 -1.73 -0.67
N SER A 65 -10.73 -2.72 -0.88
CA SER A 65 -11.90 -2.93 -0.03
C SER A 65 -11.49 -3.20 1.42
N THR A 66 -10.51 -4.08 1.64
CA THR A 66 -9.97 -4.40 2.96
C THR A 66 -9.28 -3.19 3.59
N GLN A 67 -8.45 -2.46 2.85
CA GLN A 67 -7.80 -1.24 3.34
C GLN A 67 -8.82 -0.18 3.73
N THR A 68 -9.86 0.01 2.93
CA THR A 68 -10.95 0.95 3.23
C THR A 68 -11.64 0.58 4.55
N TYR A 69 -11.94 -0.70 4.75
CA TYR A 69 -12.51 -1.19 6.01
C TYR A 69 -11.57 -0.91 7.19
N VAL A 70 -10.31 -1.29 7.08
CA VAL A 70 -9.29 -1.07 8.12
C VAL A 70 -9.16 0.40 8.46
N LEU A 71 -8.97 1.26 7.44
CA LEU A 71 -8.74 2.69 7.65
C LEU A 71 -9.95 3.44 8.19
N ARG A 72 -11.17 3.02 7.88
CA ARG A 72 -12.41 3.70 8.30
C ARG A 72 -12.96 3.22 9.63
N LEU A 73 -12.86 1.93 9.93
CA LEU A 73 -13.60 1.30 11.02
C LEU A 73 -12.73 0.79 12.16
N MET A 74 -11.40 0.71 11.99
CA MET A 74 -10.52 0.22 13.04
C MET A 74 -9.89 1.35 13.86
N THR A 75 -9.56 1.04 15.13
CA THR A 75 -8.76 1.93 15.99
C THR A 75 -7.29 1.97 15.49
N GLY A 76 -6.52 2.97 15.95
CA GLY A 76 -5.12 3.11 15.56
C GLY A 76 -4.28 1.86 15.87
N GLU A 77 -4.52 1.23 17.04
CA GLU A 77 -3.85 0.00 17.44
C GLU A 77 -4.15 -1.16 16.47
N LYS A 78 -5.43 -1.36 16.14
CA LYS A 78 -5.85 -2.41 15.21
C LYS A 78 -5.36 -2.17 13.78
N LYS A 79 -5.28 -0.91 13.35
CA LYS A 79 -4.69 -0.55 12.06
C LYS A 79 -3.22 -0.93 12.01
N TYR A 80 -2.47 -0.60 13.07
CA TYR A 80 -1.05 -0.95 13.17
C TYR A 80 -0.84 -2.46 13.23
N GLU A 81 -1.63 -3.18 14.02
CA GLU A 81 -1.62 -4.65 14.11
C GLU A 81 -1.88 -5.30 12.75
N TYR A 82 -2.87 -4.81 12.02
CA TYR A 82 -3.16 -5.28 10.65
C TYR A 82 -1.94 -5.14 9.73
N LEU A 83 -1.29 -3.98 9.73
CA LEU A 83 -0.09 -3.78 8.90
C LEU A 83 1.07 -4.69 9.35
N LYS A 84 1.29 -4.85 10.64
CA LYS A 84 2.32 -5.72 11.19
C LYS A 84 2.13 -7.17 10.76
N THR A 85 0.87 -7.61 10.68
CA THR A 85 0.54 -8.98 10.30
C THR A 85 0.60 -9.21 8.79
N HIS A 86 0.18 -8.23 7.97
CA HIS A 86 -0.02 -8.43 6.53
C HIS A 86 1.00 -7.72 5.64
N LYS A 87 1.73 -6.72 6.18
CA LYS A 87 2.65 -5.86 5.42
C LYS A 87 3.90 -5.50 6.24
N SER A 88 4.44 -6.46 6.98
CA SER A 88 5.62 -6.25 7.84
C SER A 88 6.85 -5.77 7.05
N ASP A 89 7.03 -6.26 5.84
CA ASP A 89 8.08 -5.87 4.91
C ASP A 89 8.07 -4.36 4.59
N ILE A 90 6.90 -3.76 4.50
CA ILE A 90 6.75 -2.32 4.27
C ILE A 90 7.05 -1.52 5.54
N LEU A 91 6.64 -2.03 6.71
CA LEU A 91 6.85 -1.33 7.98
C LEU A 91 8.31 -1.06 8.31
N GLU A 92 9.21 -1.93 7.88
CA GLU A 92 10.65 -1.79 8.10
C GLU A 92 11.31 -0.77 7.16
N ARG A 93 10.67 -0.45 6.04
CA ARG A 93 11.22 0.38 4.94
C ARG A 93 10.71 1.82 4.95
N ILE A 94 9.59 2.10 5.62
CA ILE A 94 8.99 3.44 5.62
C ILE A 94 9.19 4.18 6.93
N SER A 95 9.29 5.51 6.85
CA SER A 95 9.40 6.34 8.06
C SER A 95 8.10 6.35 8.86
N GLN A 96 8.20 6.56 10.19
CA GLN A 96 7.02 6.69 11.04
C GLN A 96 6.08 7.83 10.60
N LYS A 97 6.61 8.89 9.98
CA LYS A 97 5.82 9.99 9.42
C LYS A 97 4.92 9.50 8.29
N HIS A 98 5.46 8.75 7.34
CA HIS A 98 4.69 8.18 6.24
C HIS A 98 3.70 7.13 6.72
N LEU A 99 4.10 6.31 7.70
CA LEU A 99 3.22 5.32 8.30
C LEU A 99 2.04 5.97 9.02
N ALA A 100 2.27 7.01 9.82
CA ALA A 100 1.21 7.75 10.50
C ALA A 100 0.23 8.39 9.51
N SER A 101 0.76 9.00 8.45
CA SER A 101 -0.04 9.56 7.36
C SER A 101 -0.91 8.49 6.68
N PHE A 102 -0.33 7.33 6.35
CA PHE A 102 -1.07 6.22 5.74
C PHE A 102 -2.20 5.70 6.64
N LEU A 103 -1.94 5.57 7.95
CA LEU A 103 -2.94 5.13 8.92
C LEU A 103 -3.99 6.19 9.28
N GLY A 104 -3.76 7.45 8.85
CA GLY A 104 -4.61 8.58 9.20
C GLY A 104 -4.62 8.88 10.70
N ILE A 105 -3.46 8.78 11.36
CA ILE A 105 -3.27 9.07 12.78
C ILE A 105 -2.09 10.01 13.01
N ASP A 106 -2.04 10.62 14.19
CA ASP A 106 -0.92 11.47 14.59
C ASP A 106 0.36 10.64 14.86
N THR A 107 1.53 11.20 14.51
CA THR A 107 2.84 10.54 14.69
C THR A 107 3.15 10.25 16.16
N THR A 108 2.73 11.12 17.07
CA THR A 108 2.92 10.92 18.52
C THR A 108 2.07 9.75 19.02
N TYR A 109 0.85 9.64 18.52
CA TYR A 109 -0.03 8.52 18.83
C TYR A 109 0.52 7.21 18.26
N LEU A 110 0.99 7.21 17.01
CA LEU A 110 1.65 6.04 16.43
C LEU A 110 2.86 5.59 17.25
N SER A 111 3.71 6.53 17.69
CA SER A 111 4.87 6.22 18.52
C SER A 111 4.47 5.52 19.84
N LYS A 112 3.37 5.95 20.47
CA LYS A 112 2.83 5.29 21.67
C LYS A 112 2.38 3.86 21.38
N ILE A 113 1.69 3.66 20.25
CA ILE A 113 1.25 2.33 19.80
C ILE A 113 2.46 1.41 19.64
N ILE A 114 3.49 1.85 18.89
CA ILE A 114 4.70 1.08 18.63
C ILE A 114 5.41 0.69 19.94
N ASN A 115 5.57 1.64 20.87
CA ASN A 115 6.20 1.38 22.15
C ASN A 115 5.41 0.38 23.00
N ASN A 116 4.09 0.48 23.02
CA ASN A 116 3.23 -0.48 23.73
C ASN A 116 3.38 -1.90 23.16
N TYR A 117 3.45 -2.03 21.84
CA TYR A 117 3.68 -3.33 21.18
C TYR A 117 5.05 -3.90 21.53
N LYS A 118 6.13 -3.11 21.47
CA LYS A 118 7.48 -3.56 21.85
C LYS A 118 7.52 -4.06 23.29
N ASN A 119 6.93 -3.31 24.23
CA ASN A 119 6.88 -3.69 25.64
C ASN A 119 6.04 -4.95 25.91
N SER A 120 5.06 -5.25 25.05
CA SER A 120 4.24 -6.47 25.17
C SER A 120 4.91 -7.72 24.60
N GLU A 121 5.86 -7.55 23.68
CA GLU A 121 6.64 -8.65 23.05
C GLU A 121 7.92 -8.98 23.83
N GLU A 122 8.43 -8.11 24.70
CA GLU A 122 9.53 -8.45 25.60
C GLU A 122 9.05 -9.50 26.62
N PRO A 123 9.68 -10.69 26.67
CA PRO A 123 9.34 -11.67 27.70
C PRO A 123 9.59 -11.03 29.05
N LYS A 124 8.56 -10.98 29.91
CA LYS A 124 8.74 -10.59 31.32
C LYS A 124 9.76 -11.56 31.93
N THR A 125 11.01 -11.11 31.98
CA THR A 125 12.06 -11.82 32.70
C THR A 125 11.65 -11.84 34.15
N THR A 126 10.99 -12.93 34.55
CA THR A 126 10.65 -13.21 35.94
C THR A 126 11.99 -13.38 36.68
N LYS A 127 12.28 -12.45 37.58
CA LYS A 127 13.33 -12.63 38.59
C LYS A 127 12.87 -13.63 39.62
#